data_2fee0a04ea10cfa1d14c053b9429c954
#
_entry.id   2fee0a04ea10cfa1d14c053b9429c954
#
_cell.length_a   1.000
_cell.length_b   1.000
_cell.length_c   1.000
_cell.angle_alpha   90.00
_cell.angle_beta   90.00
_cell.angle_gamma   90.00
#
_symmetry.space_group_name_H-M   'P 1'
#
loop_
_entity.id
_entity.type
_entity.pdbx_description
1 polymer ?
#
loop_
_entity_poly.entity_id
_entity_poly.type
_entity_poly.pdbx_seq_one_letter_code
_entity_poly.pdbx_strand_id
1 'polypeptide(L)'
;YRTDKNGEELISGLIGTFVVTETKTLPGYTIDENTRSQTVVINPNDTQTLYFYNTPVGGLQIIKSDKDSGKRISGVKFEIRKMNGEIIDTYTTDSDGVIYLPKAESGWYTVTELEAASGYLLDTTPHRIEVKDGQTATLEIINHKSSRILLHKVDKATGKGIYGAVFLLYDSSHNPIGEYVTDQDGYLYADEGLEDGRYYLREIKAAPGYVLDPELKTIYVRYGSTTEIEWSNTAECGQIQIIKKSA
;
A
#
# COMPACT_ATOMS: atom_id res chain seq x y z
N TYR A 1 41.73 -19.23 -10.12
CA TYR A 1 42.00 -18.58 -11.43
C TYR A 1 40.99 -17.49 -11.68
N ARG A 2 41.34 -16.54 -12.54
CA ARG A 2 40.48 -15.40 -12.87
C ARG A 2 40.68 -15.09 -14.36
N THR A 3 39.59 -14.99 -15.10
CA THR A 3 39.60 -14.58 -16.50
C THR A 3 40.16 -13.17 -16.71
N ASP A 4 40.84 -12.96 -17.82
CA ASP A 4 41.38 -11.66 -18.25
C ASP A 4 40.26 -10.70 -18.73
N LYS A 5 40.66 -9.57 -19.32
CA LYS A 5 39.74 -8.55 -19.88
C LYS A 5 38.91 -9.07 -21.07
N ASN A 6 39.32 -10.16 -21.72
CA ASN A 6 38.62 -10.80 -22.83
C ASN A 6 37.69 -11.92 -22.34
N GLY A 7 37.66 -12.21 -21.03
CA GLY A 7 36.90 -13.30 -20.43
C GLY A 7 37.61 -14.65 -20.55
N GLU A 8 38.92 -14.70 -20.82
CA GLU A 8 39.67 -15.92 -21.07
C GLU A 8 40.70 -16.18 -19.97
N GLU A 9 40.96 -17.45 -19.67
CA GLU A 9 42.05 -17.90 -18.83
C GLU A 9 42.63 -19.19 -19.41
N LEU A 10 43.95 -19.23 -19.63
CA LEU A 10 44.68 -20.41 -20.09
C LEU A 10 45.47 -21.05 -18.94
N ILE A 11 45.08 -22.25 -18.56
CA ILE A 11 45.77 -23.05 -17.54
C ILE A 11 46.56 -24.14 -18.23
N SER A 12 47.87 -24.12 -18.06
CA SER A 12 48.78 -25.09 -18.70
C SER A 12 49.39 -26.06 -17.68
N GLY A 13 50.00 -27.15 -18.21
CA GLY A 13 50.68 -28.17 -17.42
C GLY A 13 49.73 -29.18 -16.73
N LEU A 14 48.50 -29.31 -17.23
CA LEU A 14 47.50 -30.23 -16.71
C LEU A 14 47.44 -31.52 -17.52
N ILE A 15 47.33 -32.67 -16.84
CA ILE A 15 47.02 -33.97 -17.42
C ILE A 15 46.10 -34.71 -16.46
N GLY A 16 44.98 -35.27 -16.98
CA GLY A 16 43.99 -36.00 -16.18
C GLY A 16 42.59 -35.44 -16.23
N THR A 17 41.77 -35.83 -15.27
CA THR A 17 40.39 -35.40 -15.19
C THR A 17 40.25 -34.28 -14.15
N PHE A 18 39.61 -33.18 -14.55
CA PHE A 18 39.38 -32.01 -13.70
C PHE A 18 37.92 -31.63 -13.70
N VAL A 19 37.45 -31.05 -12.56
CA VAL A 19 36.19 -30.33 -12.46
C VAL A 19 36.53 -28.86 -12.33
N VAL A 20 36.03 -28.06 -13.26
CA VAL A 20 36.18 -26.60 -13.22
C VAL A 20 34.85 -26.01 -12.82
N THR A 21 34.87 -25.19 -11.79
CA THR A 21 33.65 -24.57 -11.22
C THR A 21 33.81 -23.05 -11.19
N GLU A 22 32.84 -22.33 -11.75
CA GLU A 22 32.76 -20.89 -11.58
C GLU A 22 32.24 -20.59 -10.16
N THR A 23 33.01 -19.83 -9.37
CA THR A 23 32.69 -19.50 -7.99
C THR A 23 32.22 -18.05 -7.83
N LYS A 24 32.48 -17.19 -8.82
CA LYS A 24 32.11 -15.79 -8.80
C LYS A 24 32.05 -15.22 -10.21
N THR A 25 30.98 -14.50 -10.51
CA THR A 25 30.83 -13.75 -11.76
C THR A 25 31.11 -12.25 -11.59
N LEU A 26 31.05 -11.49 -12.68
CA LEU A 26 31.17 -10.03 -12.68
C LEU A 26 29.92 -9.36 -12.05
N PRO A 27 30.05 -8.16 -11.48
CA PRO A 27 28.90 -7.37 -11.07
C PRO A 27 27.94 -7.15 -12.25
N GLY A 28 26.64 -7.32 -12.02
CA GLY A 28 25.62 -7.20 -13.05
C GLY A 28 25.30 -8.51 -13.81
N TYR A 29 25.86 -9.63 -13.37
CA TYR A 29 25.57 -10.95 -13.91
C TYR A 29 25.27 -11.95 -12.80
N THR A 30 24.50 -13.00 -13.11
CA THR A 30 24.33 -14.23 -12.29
C THR A 30 25.02 -15.39 -12.97
N ILE A 31 25.53 -16.37 -12.18
CA ILE A 31 26.10 -17.60 -12.69
C ILE A 31 24.97 -18.46 -13.24
N ASP A 32 25.12 -18.98 -14.46
CA ASP A 32 24.23 -20.02 -14.99
C ASP A 32 24.56 -21.37 -14.34
N GLU A 33 23.66 -21.88 -13.51
CA GLU A 33 23.85 -23.13 -12.78
C GLU A 33 24.00 -24.33 -13.69
N ASN A 34 23.53 -24.30 -14.95
CA ASN A 34 23.71 -25.37 -15.93
C ASN A 34 25.15 -25.47 -16.42
N THR A 35 25.88 -24.35 -16.43
CA THR A 35 27.30 -24.31 -16.90
C THR A 35 28.27 -24.07 -15.76
N ARG A 36 27.80 -23.87 -14.52
CA ARG A 36 28.61 -23.52 -13.35
C ARG A 36 29.77 -24.48 -13.07
N SER A 37 29.54 -25.79 -13.28
CA SER A 37 30.56 -26.84 -13.07
C SER A 37 30.64 -27.75 -14.26
N GLN A 38 31.85 -27.89 -14.82
CA GLN A 38 32.09 -28.71 -15.98
C GLN A 38 33.28 -29.67 -15.74
N THR A 39 33.13 -30.94 -16.14
CA THR A 39 34.21 -31.93 -16.07
C THR A 39 34.93 -31.98 -17.38
N VAL A 40 36.27 -31.98 -17.36
CA VAL A 40 37.11 -32.04 -18.53
C VAL A 40 38.22 -33.09 -18.35
N VAL A 41 38.55 -33.81 -19.41
CA VAL A 41 39.68 -34.73 -19.47
C VAL A 41 40.75 -34.15 -20.39
N ILE A 42 41.96 -33.96 -19.86
CA ILE A 42 43.10 -33.38 -20.58
C ILE A 42 44.13 -34.48 -20.83
N ASN A 43 44.42 -34.78 -22.10
CA ASN A 43 45.44 -35.71 -22.51
C ASN A 43 46.76 -34.97 -22.84
N PRO A 44 47.91 -35.67 -22.90
CA PRO A 44 49.17 -35.07 -23.34
C PRO A 44 49.04 -34.40 -24.71
N ASN A 45 49.53 -33.15 -24.81
CA ASN A 45 49.46 -32.31 -26.02
C ASN A 45 48.04 -31.94 -26.50
N ASP A 46 47.04 -32.04 -25.61
CA ASP A 46 45.65 -31.66 -25.88
C ASP A 46 45.34 -30.28 -25.29
N THR A 47 44.40 -29.58 -25.92
CA THR A 47 43.83 -28.32 -25.38
C THR A 47 42.31 -28.43 -25.41
N GLN A 48 41.69 -28.37 -24.26
CA GLN A 48 40.22 -28.37 -24.11
C GLN A 48 39.73 -26.99 -23.76
N THR A 49 38.62 -26.55 -24.38
CA THR A 49 37.99 -25.27 -24.08
C THR A 49 36.67 -25.50 -23.38
N LEU A 50 36.49 -24.85 -22.24
CA LEU A 50 35.23 -24.84 -21.50
C LEU A 50 34.58 -23.45 -21.62
N TYR A 51 33.27 -23.44 -21.81
CA TYR A 51 32.49 -22.22 -21.90
C TYR A 51 31.57 -22.09 -20.69
N PHE A 52 31.73 -20.99 -19.96
CA PHE A 52 30.85 -20.61 -18.85
C PHE A 52 29.99 -19.43 -19.29
N TYR A 53 28.68 -19.55 -19.10
CA TYR A 53 27.74 -18.54 -19.49
C TYR A 53 27.18 -17.85 -18.24
N ASN A 54 27.03 -16.54 -18.32
CA ASN A 54 26.47 -15.72 -17.25
C ASN A 54 25.34 -14.87 -17.80
N THR A 55 24.26 -14.75 -17.04
CA THR A 55 23.06 -14.00 -17.42
C THR A 55 23.12 -12.60 -16.84
N PRO A 56 22.96 -11.53 -17.65
CA PRO A 56 22.85 -10.18 -17.13
C PRO A 56 21.66 -10.06 -16.18
N VAL A 57 21.84 -9.45 -15.01
CA VAL A 57 20.72 -9.15 -14.11
C VAL A 57 19.94 -7.95 -14.60
N GLY A 58 18.63 -8.01 -14.52
CA GLY A 58 17.75 -6.90 -14.79
C GLY A 58 17.61 -5.95 -13.60
N GLY A 59 16.72 -4.99 -13.71
CA GLY A 59 16.26 -4.12 -12.63
C GLY A 59 14.75 -4.20 -12.48
N LEU A 60 14.25 -3.92 -11.28
CA LEU A 60 12.83 -3.71 -11.02
C LEU A 60 12.65 -2.33 -10.41
N GLN A 61 11.82 -1.51 -11.04
CA GLN A 61 11.44 -0.20 -10.56
C GLN A 61 9.94 -0.14 -10.30
N ILE A 62 9.53 0.30 -9.13
CA ILE A 62 8.14 0.56 -8.77
C ILE A 62 8.01 2.07 -8.58
N ILE A 63 7.00 2.65 -9.21
CA ILE A 63 6.70 4.07 -9.15
C ILE A 63 5.32 4.22 -8.55
N LYS A 64 5.21 4.97 -7.45
CA LYS A 64 3.95 5.24 -6.76
C LYS A 64 3.50 6.67 -6.98
N SER A 65 2.25 6.86 -7.39
CA SER A 65 1.70 8.19 -7.67
C SER A 65 0.24 8.34 -7.26
N ASP A 66 -0.15 9.59 -7.01
CA ASP A 66 -1.51 10.02 -6.77
C ASP A 66 -2.33 9.95 -8.07
N LYS A 67 -3.48 9.33 -8.01
CA LYS A 67 -4.36 9.09 -9.18
C LYS A 67 -4.77 10.36 -9.89
N ASP A 68 -5.07 11.41 -9.15
CA ASP A 68 -5.69 12.61 -9.69
C ASP A 68 -4.66 13.64 -10.14
N SER A 69 -3.60 13.81 -9.35
CA SER A 69 -2.56 14.82 -9.62
C SER A 69 -1.32 14.28 -10.31
N GLY A 70 -1.12 12.95 -10.35
CA GLY A 70 0.11 12.32 -10.83
C GLY A 70 1.33 12.55 -9.93
N LYS A 71 1.17 13.23 -8.79
CA LYS A 71 2.25 13.51 -7.85
C LYS A 71 2.79 12.21 -7.25
N ARG A 72 4.09 12.09 -7.13
CA ARG A 72 4.76 10.94 -6.52
C ARG A 72 4.43 10.83 -5.03
N ILE A 73 4.27 9.58 -4.54
CA ILE A 73 3.91 9.27 -3.15
C ILE A 73 5.06 8.52 -2.49
N SER A 74 5.66 9.13 -1.47
CA SER A 74 6.68 8.52 -0.61
C SER A 74 6.04 7.80 0.57
N GLY A 75 6.79 6.86 1.20
CA GLY A 75 6.38 6.20 2.42
C GLY A 75 5.36 5.08 2.25
N VAL A 76 5.09 4.65 1.01
CA VAL A 76 4.21 3.50 0.71
C VAL A 76 5.02 2.21 0.77
N LYS A 77 4.54 1.22 1.51
CA LYS A 77 5.23 -0.04 1.76
C LYS A 77 4.69 -1.16 0.89
N PHE A 78 5.59 -1.86 0.21
CA PHE A 78 5.29 -2.96 -0.68
C PHE A 78 6.02 -4.24 -0.28
N GLU A 79 5.35 -5.37 -0.44
CA GLU A 79 5.97 -6.68 -0.46
C GLU A 79 6.23 -7.10 -1.92
N ILE A 80 7.43 -7.63 -2.18
CA ILE A 80 7.82 -8.15 -3.48
C ILE A 80 8.06 -9.65 -3.36
N ARG A 81 7.39 -10.45 -4.21
CA ARG A 81 7.51 -11.91 -4.27
C ARG A 81 7.88 -12.38 -5.66
N LYS A 82 8.62 -13.48 -5.77
CA LYS A 82 8.75 -14.26 -7.00
C LYS A 82 7.46 -15.04 -7.27
N MET A 83 7.24 -15.48 -8.50
CA MET A 83 6.06 -16.28 -8.88
C MET A 83 5.95 -17.63 -8.16
N ASN A 84 7.05 -18.19 -7.67
CA ASN A 84 7.05 -19.40 -6.84
C ASN A 84 6.56 -19.17 -5.40
N GLY A 85 6.19 -17.92 -5.04
CA GLY A 85 5.73 -17.52 -3.72
C GLY A 85 6.83 -17.09 -2.74
N GLU A 86 8.10 -17.17 -3.13
CA GLU A 86 9.23 -16.70 -2.33
C GLU A 86 9.16 -15.19 -2.13
N ILE A 87 9.13 -14.75 -0.87
CA ILE A 87 9.21 -13.33 -0.51
C ILE A 87 10.67 -12.88 -0.69
N ILE A 88 10.87 -11.86 -1.51
CA ILE A 88 12.19 -11.24 -1.65
C ILE A 88 12.46 -10.33 -0.46
N ASP A 89 11.61 -9.34 -0.27
CA ASP A 89 11.67 -8.43 0.88
C ASP A 89 10.46 -7.47 0.86
N THR A 90 10.44 -6.60 1.86
CA THR A 90 9.51 -5.48 1.97
C THR A 90 10.27 -4.18 1.76
N TYR A 91 9.75 -3.33 0.86
CA TYR A 91 10.37 -2.06 0.48
C TYR A 91 9.41 -0.91 0.67
N THR A 92 9.95 0.28 0.94
CA THR A 92 9.18 1.52 1.10
C THR A 92 9.60 2.52 0.03
N THR A 93 8.62 3.20 -0.60
CA THR A 93 8.92 4.24 -1.59
C THR A 93 9.70 5.41 -0.97
N ASP A 94 10.73 5.84 -1.66
CA ASP A 94 11.61 6.96 -1.27
C ASP A 94 10.91 8.33 -1.43
N SER A 95 11.67 9.42 -1.27
CA SER A 95 11.17 10.81 -1.43
C SER A 95 10.63 11.10 -2.83
N ASP A 96 11.09 10.37 -3.84
CA ASP A 96 10.65 10.50 -5.23
C ASP A 96 9.52 9.54 -5.58
N GLY A 97 8.97 8.82 -4.58
CA GLY A 97 7.91 7.84 -4.75
C GLY A 97 8.36 6.58 -5.48
N VAL A 98 9.63 6.19 -5.37
CA VAL A 98 10.24 5.11 -6.14
C VAL A 98 10.81 4.04 -5.20
N ILE A 99 10.68 2.78 -5.63
CA ILE A 99 11.48 1.65 -5.16
C ILE A 99 12.30 1.18 -6.36
N TYR A 100 13.62 1.02 -6.19
CA TYR A 100 14.49 0.54 -7.25
C TYR A 100 15.39 -0.61 -6.80
N LEU A 101 15.25 -1.75 -7.45
CA LEU A 101 16.05 -2.95 -7.25
C LEU A 101 16.97 -3.14 -8.47
N PRO A 102 18.25 -2.73 -8.37
CA PRO A 102 19.16 -2.70 -9.54
C PRO A 102 19.67 -4.08 -9.98
N LYS A 103 19.35 -5.14 -9.22
CA LYS A 103 19.83 -6.51 -9.47
C LYS A 103 18.71 -7.53 -9.29
N ALA A 104 17.56 -7.26 -9.90
CA ALA A 104 16.48 -8.24 -9.94
C ALA A 104 16.83 -9.34 -10.95
N GLU A 105 16.67 -10.60 -10.54
CA GLU A 105 16.79 -11.75 -11.44
C GLU A 105 15.68 -11.73 -12.48
N SER A 106 15.94 -12.30 -13.67
CA SER A 106 14.89 -12.43 -14.69
C SER A 106 13.78 -13.34 -14.21
N GLY A 107 12.56 -12.97 -14.53
CA GLY A 107 11.37 -13.71 -14.16
C GLY A 107 10.18 -12.83 -13.76
N TRP A 108 9.12 -13.49 -13.35
CA TRP A 108 7.90 -12.82 -12.93
C TRP A 108 7.89 -12.54 -11.43
N TYR A 109 7.46 -11.33 -11.10
CA TYR A 109 7.31 -10.83 -9.74
C TYR A 109 5.87 -10.43 -9.46
N THR A 110 5.47 -10.52 -8.21
CA THR A 110 4.24 -9.95 -7.68
C THR A 110 4.60 -8.87 -6.67
N VAL A 111 3.99 -7.70 -6.84
CA VAL A 111 4.15 -6.52 -5.99
C VAL A 111 2.80 -6.22 -5.34
N THR A 112 2.75 -6.20 -4.01
CA THR A 112 1.51 -5.97 -3.24
C THR A 112 1.76 -4.86 -2.22
N GLU A 113 0.88 -3.87 -2.19
CA GLU A 113 0.93 -2.81 -1.19
C GLU A 113 0.50 -3.36 0.18
N LEU A 114 1.30 -3.13 1.20
CA LEU A 114 1.03 -3.52 2.59
C LEU A 114 0.55 -2.35 3.44
N GLU A 115 1.08 -1.15 3.20
CA GLU A 115 0.74 0.07 3.94
C GLU A 115 0.70 1.25 2.99
N ALA A 116 -0.39 2.00 2.98
CA ALA A 116 -0.51 3.25 2.24
C ALA A 116 0.20 4.40 2.97
N ALA A 117 0.57 5.44 2.24
CA ALA A 117 0.99 6.69 2.86
C ALA A 117 -0.20 7.40 3.52
N SER A 118 0.09 8.22 4.53
CA SER A 118 -0.96 9.01 5.21
C SER A 118 -1.76 9.85 4.23
N GLY A 119 -3.08 9.80 4.34
CA GLY A 119 -4.01 10.49 3.46
C GLY A 119 -4.33 9.76 2.14
N TYR A 120 -3.94 8.50 2.00
CA TYR A 120 -4.24 7.66 0.85
C TYR A 120 -4.93 6.36 1.26
N LEU A 121 -5.76 5.82 0.37
CA LEU A 121 -6.38 4.51 0.53
C LEU A 121 -5.37 3.41 0.20
N LEU A 122 -5.39 2.33 1.00
CA LEU A 122 -4.60 1.13 0.74
C LEU A 122 -5.22 0.33 -0.42
N ASP A 123 -4.40 0.00 -1.42
CA ASP A 123 -4.78 -0.94 -2.49
C ASP A 123 -3.97 -2.23 -2.36
N THR A 124 -4.59 -3.27 -1.82
CA THR A 124 -3.97 -4.59 -1.64
C THR A 124 -3.97 -5.45 -2.90
N THR A 125 -4.38 -4.92 -4.05
CA THR A 125 -4.39 -5.66 -5.31
C THR A 125 -2.97 -6.07 -5.72
N PRO A 126 -2.70 -7.37 -5.93
CA PRO A 126 -1.37 -7.81 -6.37
C PRO A 126 -1.11 -7.45 -7.84
N HIS A 127 -0.05 -6.74 -8.10
CA HIS A 127 0.40 -6.38 -9.44
C HIS A 127 1.51 -7.33 -9.92
N ARG A 128 1.45 -7.74 -11.19
CA ARG A 128 2.46 -8.64 -11.78
C ARG A 128 3.33 -7.89 -12.76
N ILE A 129 4.63 -8.19 -12.75
CA ILE A 129 5.61 -7.61 -13.66
C ILE A 129 6.68 -8.64 -14.03
N GLU A 130 7.11 -8.64 -15.29
CA GLU A 130 8.20 -9.47 -15.79
C GLU A 130 9.49 -8.65 -15.86
N VAL A 131 10.53 -9.12 -15.19
CA VAL A 131 11.90 -8.61 -15.33
C VAL A 131 12.61 -9.47 -16.36
N LYS A 132 13.20 -8.83 -17.37
CA LYS A 132 14.00 -9.49 -18.43
C LYS A 132 15.48 -9.21 -18.24
N ASP A 133 16.29 -10.13 -18.74
CA ASP A 133 17.75 -10.05 -18.68
C ASP A 133 18.28 -8.70 -19.16
N GLY A 134 19.09 -8.05 -18.33
CA GLY A 134 19.74 -6.78 -18.64
C GLY A 134 18.81 -5.58 -18.80
N GLN A 135 17.51 -5.72 -18.50
CA GLN A 135 16.52 -4.65 -18.64
C GLN A 135 15.92 -4.25 -17.28
N THR A 136 15.63 -2.97 -17.12
CA THR A 136 14.84 -2.49 -15.98
C THR A 136 13.36 -2.53 -16.36
N ALA A 137 12.60 -3.34 -15.65
CA ALA A 137 11.14 -3.35 -15.74
C ALA A 137 10.57 -2.28 -14.80
N THR A 138 9.62 -1.47 -15.27
CA THR A 138 8.98 -0.41 -14.49
C THR A 138 7.51 -0.71 -14.30
N LEU A 139 7.05 -0.67 -13.04
CA LEU A 139 5.65 -0.84 -12.64
C LEU A 139 5.15 0.47 -12.03
N GLU A 140 4.12 1.04 -12.63
CA GLU A 140 3.44 2.22 -12.08
C GLU A 140 2.19 1.79 -11.31
N ILE A 141 2.08 2.18 -10.04
CA ILE A 141 0.96 1.91 -9.15
C ILE A 141 0.43 3.24 -8.64
N ILE A 142 -0.89 3.38 -8.66
CA ILE A 142 -1.57 4.60 -8.23
C ILE A 142 -2.33 4.37 -6.93
N ASN A 143 -2.50 5.42 -6.11
CA ASN A 143 -3.47 5.43 -5.00
C ASN A 143 -4.42 6.62 -5.11
N HIS A 144 -5.63 6.42 -4.60
CA HIS A 144 -6.58 7.49 -4.36
C HIS A 144 -6.34 8.11 -2.99
N LYS A 145 -6.55 9.42 -2.87
CA LYS A 145 -6.59 10.07 -1.57
C LYS A 145 -7.76 9.54 -0.75
N SER A 146 -7.54 9.38 0.54
CA SER A 146 -8.61 9.11 1.49
C SER A 146 -9.56 10.33 1.59
N SER A 147 -10.80 10.06 1.89
CA SER A 147 -11.84 11.07 2.09
C SER A 147 -12.29 11.07 3.54
N ARG A 148 -12.96 12.12 3.96
CA ARG A 148 -13.51 12.20 5.32
C ARG A 148 -14.91 12.80 5.34
N ILE A 149 -15.66 12.45 6.37
CA ILE A 149 -16.90 13.10 6.77
C ILE A 149 -16.60 13.90 8.04
N LEU A 150 -16.95 15.19 8.02
CA LEU A 150 -16.92 16.07 9.18
C LEU A 150 -18.37 16.42 9.52
N LEU A 151 -18.86 16.00 10.68
CA LEU A 151 -20.16 16.42 11.17
C LEU A 151 -19.98 17.41 12.33
N HIS A 152 -20.74 18.50 12.30
CA HIS A 152 -20.91 19.42 13.40
C HIS A 152 -22.30 19.26 13.99
N LYS A 153 -22.39 18.75 15.21
CA LYS A 153 -23.61 18.57 15.97
C LYS A 153 -23.88 19.81 16.80
N VAL A 154 -25.03 20.43 16.59
CA VAL A 154 -25.35 21.73 17.23
C VAL A 154 -26.70 21.72 17.92
N ASP A 155 -26.85 22.54 18.95
CA ASP A 155 -28.13 22.91 19.56
C ASP A 155 -28.91 23.80 18.60
N LYS A 156 -30.12 23.40 18.26
CA LYS A 156 -30.96 24.06 17.26
C LYS A 156 -31.30 25.52 17.58
N ALA A 157 -31.38 25.87 18.87
CA ALA A 157 -31.76 27.20 19.30
C ALA A 157 -30.55 28.14 19.43
N THR A 158 -29.39 27.62 19.84
CA THR A 158 -28.21 28.41 20.20
C THR A 158 -27.05 28.30 19.21
N GLY A 159 -27.04 27.28 18.35
CA GLY A 159 -25.94 26.99 17.46
C GLY A 159 -24.69 26.44 18.16
N LYS A 160 -24.74 26.20 19.47
CA LYS A 160 -23.60 25.66 20.22
C LYS A 160 -23.40 24.18 19.93
N GLY A 161 -22.12 23.74 19.86
CA GLY A 161 -21.77 22.36 19.72
C GLY A 161 -22.32 21.46 20.83
N ILE A 162 -22.73 20.25 20.48
CA ILE A 162 -23.29 19.25 21.38
C ILE A 162 -22.30 18.08 21.52
N TYR A 163 -21.79 17.91 22.75
CA TYR A 163 -20.89 16.83 23.13
C TYR A 163 -21.62 15.49 23.40
N GLY A 164 -21.08 14.38 22.96
CA GLY A 164 -21.50 13.04 23.38
C GLY A 164 -22.69 12.46 22.61
N ALA A 165 -23.12 13.06 21.52
CA ALA A 165 -24.04 12.43 20.57
C ALA A 165 -23.34 11.31 19.80
N VAL A 166 -24.02 10.15 19.64
CA VAL A 166 -23.44 8.99 18.99
C VAL A 166 -24.11 8.74 17.65
N PHE A 167 -23.30 8.57 16.63
CA PHE A 167 -23.71 8.33 15.25
C PHE A 167 -23.19 6.99 14.74
N LEU A 168 -23.99 6.31 13.93
CA LEU A 168 -23.61 5.12 13.19
C LEU A 168 -23.54 5.44 11.70
N LEU A 169 -22.39 5.17 11.10
CA LEU A 169 -22.13 5.30 9.66
C LEU A 169 -22.35 3.96 8.99
N TYR A 170 -22.98 3.98 7.81
CA TYR A 170 -23.27 2.81 6.98
C TYR A 170 -22.72 3.03 5.56
N ASP A 171 -22.33 1.92 4.90
CA ASP A 171 -22.01 1.89 3.48
C ASP A 171 -23.27 2.02 2.59
N SER A 172 -23.07 2.01 1.28
CA SER A 172 -24.15 2.07 0.28
C SER A 172 -25.14 0.89 0.33
N SER A 173 -24.75 -0.21 0.94
CA SER A 173 -25.55 -1.44 1.14
C SER A 173 -26.21 -1.49 2.52
N HIS A 174 -26.08 -0.42 3.32
CA HIS A 174 -26.55 -0.32 4.72
C HIS A 174 -25.83 -1.25 5.70
N ASN A 175 -24.61 -1.70 5.40
CA ASN A 175 -23.77 -2.37 6.38
C ASN A 175 -23.14 -1.32 7.31
N PRO A 176 -23.09 -1.56 8.63
CA PRO A 176 -22.47 -0.64 9.55
C PRO A 176 -20.95 -0.62 9.34
N ILE A 177 -20.38 0.60 9.27
CA ILE A 177 -18.94 0.83 9.13
C ILE A 177 -18.33 1.12 10.49
N GLY A 178 -18.93 2.02 11.28
CA GLY A 178 -18.41 2.42 12.58
C GLY A 178 -19.33 3.35 13.35
N GLU A 179 -19.11 3.38 14.67
CA GLU A 179 -19.76 4.32 15.58
C GLU A 179 -18.82 5.49 15.88
N TYR A 180 -19.36 6.71 15.84
CA TYR A 180 -18.63 7.95 16.06
C TYR A 180 -19.34 8.80 17.11
N VAL A 181 -18.55 9.46 17.97
CA VAL A 181 -19.07 10.28 19.07
C VAL A 181 -18.61 11.72 18.88
N THR A 182 -19.51 12.68 19.07
CA THR A 182 -19.16 14.11 18.99
C THR A 182 -18.26 14.53 20.15
N ASP A 183 -17.22 15.30 19.85
CA ASP A 183 -16.29 15.89 20.81
C ASP A 183 -16.89 17.06 21.60
N GLN A 184 -16.08 17.73 22.43
CA GLN A 184 -16.54 18.84 23.31
C GLN A 184 -17.08 20.04 22.54
N ASP A 185 -16.63 20.23 21.29
CA ASP A 185 -17.07 21.29 20.42
C ASP A 185 -18.23 20.87 19.49
N GLY A 186 -18.69 19.62 19.61
CA GLY A 186 -19.77 19.03 18.82
C GLY A 186 -19.34 18.46 17.49
N TYR A 187 -18.04 18.28 17.25
CA TYR A 187 -17.54 17.68 16.00
C TYR A 187 -17.34 16.17 16.12
N LEU A 188 -17.55 15.45 15.02
CA LEU A 188 -17.06 14.10 14.81
C LEU A 188 -16.38 14.01 13.43
N TYR A 189 -15.40 13.12 13.35
CA TYR A 189 -14.63 12.86 12.14
C TYR A 189 -14.73 11.36 11.81
N ALA A 190 -15.10 11.05 10.56
CA ALA A 190 -14.98 9.72 9.99
C ALA A 190 -14.06 9.84 8.78
N ASP A 191 -12.82 9.37 8.92
CA ASP A 191 -11.73 9.58 7.95
C ASP A 191 -10.95 8.30 7.61
N GLU A 192 -11.33 7.16 8.17
CA GLU A 192 -10.65 5.89 7.90
C GLU A 192 -11.32 5.14 6.74
N GLY A 193 -10.60 5.01 5.63
CA GLY A 193 -10.96 4.10 4.54
C GLY A 193 -12.21 4.46 3.74
N LEU A 194 -12.65 5.73 3.74
CA LEU A 194 -13.82 6.13 2.96
C LEU A 194 -13.47 6.26 1.47
N GLU A 195 -14.13 5.45 0.65
CA GLU A 195 -14.06 5.52 -0.80
C GLU A 195 -15.04 6.52 -1.38
N ASP A 196 -14.90 6.84 -2.68
CA ASP A 196 -15.91 7.61 -3.42
C ASP A 196 -17.24 6.85 -3.45
N GLY A 197 -18.32 7.51 -3.01
CA GLY A 197 -19.61 6.83 -3.02
C GLY A 197 -20.64 7.42 -2.09
N ARG A 198 -21.73 6.66 -1.97
CA ARG A 198 -22.86 6.99 -1.14
C ARG A 198 -22.77 6.27 0.20
N TYR A 199 -22.97 7.03 1.26
CA TYR A 199 -23.00 6.57 2.64
C TYR A 199 -24.29 7.02 3.31
N TYR A 200 -24.61 6.41 4.46
CA TYR A 200 -25.73 6.82 5.29
C TYR A 200 -25.26 7.04 6.73
N LEU A 201 -25.76 8.10 7.35
CA LEU A 201 -25.45 8.46 8.73
C LEU A 201 -26.72 8.59 9.54
N ARG A 202 -26.73 8.06 10.75
CA ARG A 202 -27.86 8.08 11.66
C ARG A 202 -27.40 8.38 13.09
N GLU A 203 -28.08 9.28 13.77
CA GLU A 203 -27.92 9.42 15.21
C GLU A 203 -28.58 8.22 15.91
N ILE A 204 -27.78 7.47 16.68
CA ILE A 204 -28.26 6.28 17.41
C ILE A 204 -28.44 6.56 18.91
N LYS A 205 -27.80 7.64 19.41
CA LYS A 205 -27.95 8.10 20.79
C LYS A 205 -27.78 9.61 20.86
N ALA A 206 -28.78 10.30 21.34
CA ALA A 206 -28.67 11.74 21.61
C ALA A 206 -27.77 12.01 22.82
N ALA A 207 -27.16 13.18 22.85
CA ALA A 207 -26.49 13.68 24.04
C ALA A 207 -27.50 13.90 25.20
N PRO A 208 -27.05 13.78 26.46
CA PRO A 208 -27.93 14.04 27.61
C PRO A 208 -28.60 15.42 27.54
N GLY A 209 -29.92 15.48 27.74
CA GLY A 209 -30.72 16.69 27.67
C GLY A 209 -31.16 17.12 26.27
N TYR A 210 -30.98 16.26 25.27
CA TYR A 210 -31.40 16.49 23.89
C TYR A 210 -32.29 15.37 23.36
N VAL A 211 -33.24 15.75 22.49
CA VAL A 211 -34.12 14.81 21.80
C VAL A 211 -33.40 14.17 20.64
N LEU A 212 -33.46 12.83 20.57
CA LEU A 212 -32.89 12.06 19.47
C LEU A 212 -33.52 12.42 18.12
N ASP A 213 -32.72 12.68 17.11
CA ASP A 213 -33.17 12.78 15.73
C ASP A 213 -32.86 11.45 14.99
N PRO A 214 -33.90 10.60 14.79
CA PRO A 214 -33.69 9.26 14.19
C PRO A 214 -33.54 9.28 12.66
N GLU A 215 -33.48 10.44 12.04
CA GLU A 215 -33.33 10.55 10.57
C GLU A 215 -32.13 9.78 10.07
N LEU A 216 -32.28 9.11 8.92
CA LEU A 216 -31.18 8.52 8.18
C LEU A 216 -30.80 9.45 7.03
N LYS A 217 -29.68 10.17 7.17
CA LYS A 217 -29.20 11.09 6.13
C LYS A 217 -28.31 10.39 5.12
N THR A 218 -28.54 10.69 3.84
CA THR A 218 -27.68 10.24 2.73
C THR A 218 -26.53 11.23 2.55
N ILE A 219 -25.31 10.69 2.45
CA ILE A 219 -24.07 11.45 2.31
C ILE A 219 -23.36 10.97 1.05
N TYR A 220 -22.83 11.90 0.26
CA TYR A 220 -21.99 11.60 -0.89
C TYR A 220 -20.55 12.03 -0.59
N VAL A 221 -19.64 11.07 -0.60
CA VAL A 221 -18.20 11.25 -0.37
C VAL A 221 -17.47 11.21 -1.70
N ARG A 222 -16.47 12.06 -1.89
CA ARG A 222 -15.60 12.08 -3.07
C ARG A 222 -14.15 11.99 -2.65
N TYR A 223 -13.35 11.26 -3.41
CA TYR A 223 -11.91 11.09 -3.15
C TYR A 223 -11.21 12.43 -2.87
N GLY A 224 -10.42 12.45 -1.81
CA GLY A 224 -9.61 13.59 -1.39
C GLY A 224 -10.39 14.80 -0.87
N SER A 225 -11.71 14.65 -0.63
CA SER A 225 -12.55 15.74 -0.14
C SER A 225 -13.02 15.51 1.30
N THR A 226 -13.35 16.61 1.99
CA THR A 226 -14.09 16.57 3.24
C THR A 226 -15.56 16.89 2.93
N THR A 227 -16.46 15.98 3.30
CA THR A 227 -17.90 16.23 3.24
C THR A 227 -18.36 16.76 4.58
N GLU A 228 -18.78 18.03 4.62
CA GLU A 228 -19.23 18.71 5.84
C GLU A 228 -20.75 18.58 6.01
N ILE A 229 -21.19 18.30 7.23
CA ILE A 229 -22.58 18.09 7.59
C ILE A 229 -22.87 18.85 8.89
N GLU A 230 -23.91 19.64 8.89
CA GLU A 230 -24.49 20.18 10.13
C GLU A 230 -25.73 19.36 10.53
N TRP A 231 -25.81 19.01 11.82
CA TRP A 231 -26.91 18.25 12.38
C TRP A 231 -27.35 18.86 13.71
N SER A 232 -28.58 19.33 13.77
CA SER A 232 -29.10 20.01 14.97
C SER A 232 -30.03 19.11 15.77
N ASN A 233 -29.94 19.16 17.11
CA ASN A 233 -30.96 18.62 18.02
C ASN A 233 -31.65 19.72 18.83
N THR A 234 -32.86 19.42 19.24
CA THR A 234 -33.64 20.27 20.14
C THR A 234 -33.38 19.82 21.59
N ALA A 235 -33.14 20.76 22.49
CA ALA A 235 -33.02 20.46 23.91
C ALA A 235 -34.35 19.92 24.48
N GLU A 236 -34.25 18.97 25.40
CA GLU A 236 -35.42 18.50 26.16
C GLU A 236 -36.00 19.63 27.00
N CYS A 237 -37.32 19.77 26.96
CA CYS A 237 -38.02 20.75 27.75
C CYS A 237 -38.47 20.16 29.09
N GLY A 238 -38.15 20.83 30.20
CA GLY A 238 -38.69 20.51 31.50
C GLY A 238 -40.15 21.01 31.66
N GLN A 239 -40.90 20.36 32.52
CA GLN A 239 -42.29 20.77 32.88
C GLN A 239 -42.34 21.28 34.31
N ILE A 240 -43.10 22.33 34.55
CA ILE A 240 -43.42 22.80 35.89
C ILE A 240 -44.89 22.50 36.16
N GLN A 241 -45.16 21.68 37.16
CA GLN A 241 -46.52 21.47 37.65
C GLN A 241 -46.79 22.37 38.86
N ILE A 242 -47.74 23.28 38.74
CA ILE A 242 -48.15 24.14 39.84
C ILE A 242 -49.47 23.62 40.40
N ILE A 243 -49.50 23.21 41.67
CA ILE A 243 -50.68 22.74 42.35
C ILE A 243 -51.09 23.82 43.42
N LYS A 244 -52.21 24.47 43.22
CA LYS A 244 -52.78 25.37 44.19
C LYS A 244 -53.71 24.57 45.10
N LYS A 245 -53.43 24.53 46.41
CA LYS A 245 -54.29 23.93 47.42
C LYS A 245 -55.03 25.02 48.19
N SER A 246 -56.34 24.78 48.51
CA SER A 246 -57.08 25.60 49.49
C SER A 246 -56.59 25.31 50.91
N ALA A 247 -56.45 26.29 51.76
CA ALA A 247 -56.19 26.17 53.18
C ALA A 247 -57.39 25.55 53.89
#